data_33326358e818aefc20bf6ca868402c9d
#
_entry.id   33326358e818aefc20bf6ca868402c9d
#
_cell.length_a   1.000
_cell.length_b   1.000
_cell.length_c   1.000
_cell.angle_alpha   90.00
_cell.angle_beta   90.00
_cell.angle_gamma   90.00
#
_symmetry.space_group_name_H-M   'P 1'
#
loop_
_entity.id
_entity.type
_entity.pdbx_description
1 polymer ?
#
loop_
_entity_poly.entity_id
_entity_poly.type
_entity_poly.pdbx_seq_one_letter_code
_entity_poly.pdbx_strand_id
1 'polypeptide(L)'
;KIVGRGQDEAYCRSIAGPGIEFLGELENNELLHLYRQARAFVFPGEDDFGITPLEAQACVAPVIAYAAGGALETVTEQTGIFFQQQTEEGLGRAVEEMETRHSGFKLEDFRKHTSRFSRKRYREEMETAIYEGYLRWREES
;
A
#
# COMPACT_ATOMS: atom_id res chain seq x y z
N LYS A 1 0.10 9.52 11.84
CA LYS A 1 0.17 10.66 10.92
C LYS A 1 -0.77 10.43 9.75
N ILE A 2 -1.52 11.45 9.34
CA ILE A 2 -2.44 11.42 8.19
C ILE A 2 -1.88 12.38 7.14
N VAL A 3 -1.67 11.85 5.93
CA VAL A 3 -1.12 12.60 4.79
C VAL A 3 -2.19 12.71 3.70
N GLY A 4 -2.22 13.83 3.04
CA GLY A 4 -3.20 14.16 2.00
C GLY A 4 -4.31 15.09 2.49
N ARG A 5 -5.24 15.36 1.60
CA ARG A 5 -6.43 16.17 1.86
C ARG A 5 -7.67 15.45 1.32
N GLY A 6 -8.83 15.74 1.88
CA GLY A 6 -10.09 15.16 1.44
C GLY A 6 -11.29 15.95 1.92
N GLN A 7 -12.46 15.61 1.41
CA GLN A 7 -13.72 16.31 1.76
C GLN A 7 -14.01 16.20 3.26
N ASP A 8 -13.66 15.07 3.87
CA ASP A 8 -13.94 14.79 5.29
C ASP A 8 -12.82 15.23 6.25
N GLU A 9 -11.80 15.98 5.78
CA GLU A 9 -10.68 16.42 6.61
C GLU A 9 -11.16 17.18 7.87
N ALA A 10 -12.10 18.09 7.71
CA ALA A 10 -12.62 18.87 8.84
C ALA A 10 -13.31 17.99 9.88
N TYR A 11 -14.08 17.01 9.43
CA TYR A 11 -14.71 16.02 10.30
C TYR A 11 -13.67 15.15 11.01
N CYS A 12 -12.72 14.59 10.27
CA CYS A 12 -11.65 13.77 10.84
C CYS A 12 -10.84 14.53 11.89
N ARG A 13 -10.54 15.81 11.65
CA ARG A 13 -9.87 16.67 12.64
C ARG A 13 -10.71 16.87 13.90
N SER A 14 -12.04 16.98 13.77
CA SER A 14 -12.93 17.24 14.91
C SER A 14 -13.04 16.04 15.87
N ILE A 15 -12.82 14.82 15.38
CA ILE A 15 -12.88 13.58 16.16
C ILE A 15 -11.50 13.03 16.53
N ALA A 16 -10.44 13.63 15.99
CA ALA A 16 -9.07 13.16 16.21
C ALA A 16 -8.66 13.34 17.68
N GLY A 17 -8.13 12.28 18.27
CA GLY A 17 -7.55 12.29 19.60
C GLY A 17 -6.13 12.86 19.62
N PRO A 18 -5.56 13.04 20.83
CA PRO A 18 -4.18 13.47 20.98
C PRO A 18 -3.22 12.44 20.32
N GLY A 19 -2.23 12.93 19.60
CA GLY A 19 -1.25 12.09 18.90
C GLY A 19 -1.58 11.83 17.42
N ILE A 20 -2.74 12.29 16.92
CA ILE A 20 -3.07 12.26 15.49
C ILE A 20 -2.63 13.57 14.85
N GLU A 21 -1.70 13.48 13.89
CA GLU A 21 -1.16 14.61 13.15
C GLU A 21 -1.67 14.58 11.70
N PHE A 22 -2.27 15.67 11.25
CA PHE A 22 -2.66 15.87 9.86
C PHE A 22 -1.62 16.74 9.17
N LEU A 23 -0.89 16.17 8.24
CA LEU A 23 0.25 16.81 7.57
C LEU A 23 -0.12 17.48 6.25
N GLY A 24 -1.35 17.27 5.75
CA GLY A 24 -1.76 17.77 4.45
C GLY A 24 -1.01 17.08 3.31
N GLU A 25 -0.85 17.79 2.20
CA GLU A 25 -0.04 17.32 1.07
C GLU A 25 1.45 17.45 1.37
N LEU A 26 2.22 16.43 1.02
CA LEU A 26 3.66 16.38 1.22
C LEU A 26 4.38 16.17 -0.10
N GLU A 27 5.58 16.72 -0.19
CA GLU A 27 6.50 16.42 -1.29
C GLU A 27 7.02 14.99 -1.19
N ASN A 28 7.42 14.42 -2.34
CA ASN A 28 7.87 13.02 -2.43
C ASN A 28 8.97 12.66 -1.43
N ASN A 29 9.91 13.57 -1.18
CA ASN A 29 11.01 13.31 -0.23
C ASN A 29 10.53 13.25 1.22
N GLU A 30 9.54 14.06 1.59
CA GLU A 30 8.94 14.06 2.92
C GLU A 30 8.12 12.80 3.13
N LEU A 31 7.32 12.40 2.12
CA LEU A 31 6.56 11.16 2.12
C LEU A 31 7.47 9.92 2.25
N LEU A 32 8.57 9.90 1.48
CA LEU A 32 9.58 8.84 1.56
C LEU A 32 10.18 8.73 2.97
N HIS A 33 10.45 9.87 3.60
CA HIS A 33 10.96 9.91 4.97
C HIS A 33 9.94 9.35 5.98
N LEU A 34 8.66 9.68 5.82
CA LEU A 34 7.60 9.14 6.66
C LEU A 34 7.46 7.62 6.52
N TYR A 35 7.44 7.09 5.29
CA TYR A 35 7.38 5.65 5.07
C TYR A 35 8.55 4.92 5.75
N ARG A 36 9.78 5.45 5.65
CA ARG A 36 10.97 4.83 6.27
C ARG A 36 10.95 4.81 7.79
N GLN A 37 10.17 5.71 8.41
CA GLN A 37 10.03 5.79 9.86
C GLN A 37 8.75 5.14 10.38
N ALA A 38 7.84 4.76 9.49
CA ALA A 38 6.57 4.19 9.87
C ALA A 38 6.74 2.79 10.46
N ARG A 39 6.08 2.52 11.56
CA ARG A 39 5.92 1.15 12.09
C ARG A 39 5.02 0.31 11.20
N ALA A 40 4.01 0.93 10.62
CA ALA A 40 3.14 0.35 9.60
C ALA A 40 2.50 1.47 8.78
N PHE A 41 2.13 1.15 7.56
CA PHE A 41 1.27 1.97 6.73
C PHE A 41 -0.16 1.41 6.78
N VAL A 42 -1.13 2.24 7.14
CA VAL A 42 -2.54 1.82 7.23
C VAL A 42 -3.26 2.19 5.93
N PHE A 43 -3.81 1.19 5.27
CA PHE A 43 -4.57 1.31 4.03
C PHE A 43 -5.99 0.75 4.22
N PRO A 44 -6.93 1.53 4.78
CA PRO A 44 -8.24 1.05 5.21
C PRO A 44 -9.27 1.09 4.09
N GLY A 45 -8.95 1.71 2.96
CA GLY A 45 -9.84 1.82 1.80
C GLY A 45 -9.70 0.68 0.81
N GLU A 46 -10.63 0.60 -0.12
CA GLU A 46 -10.55 -0.22 -1.32
C GLU A 46 -10.12 0.66 -2.49
N ASP A 47 -9.18 0.17 -3.28
CA ASP A 47 -8.64 0.83 -4.48
C ASP A 47 -8.39 -0.22 -5.56
N ASP A 48 -8.40 0.18 -6.81
CA ASP A 48 -8.23 -0.73 -7.95
C ASP A 48 -6.85 -1.41 -7.98
N PHE A 49 -5.80 -0.72 -7.51
CA PHE A 49 -4.44 -1.28 -7.51
C PHE A 49 -3.68 -1.06 -6.19
N GLY A 50 -3.70 0.15 -5.64
CA GLY A 50 -2.99 0.44 -4.40
C GLY A 50 -1.50 0.73 -4.60
N ILE A 51 -1.16 1.84 -5.25
CA ILE A 51 0.24 2.28 -5.43
C ILE A 51 0.88 2.61 -4.07
N THR A 52 0.17 3.29 -3.19
CA THR A 52 0.69 3.74 -1.88
C THR A 52 1.10 2.58 -0.95
N PRO A 53 0.38 1.43 -0.88
CA PRO A 53 0.89 0.23 -0.23
C PRO A 53 2.23 -0.27 -0.77
N LEU A 54 2.44 -0.21 -2.09
CA LEU A 54 3.71 -0.63 -2.69
C LEU A 54 4.85 0.34 -2.38
N GLU A 55 4.58 1.66 -2.35
CA GLU A 55 5.56 2.67 -1.94
C GLU A 55 6.01 2.47 -0.49
N ALA A 56 5.05 2.22 0.41
CA ALA A 56 5.34 1.92 1.81
C ALA A 56 6.22 0.65 1.93
N GLN A 57 5.85 -0.42 1.24
CA GLN A 57 6.61 -1.68 1.23
C GLN A 57 8.00 -1.52 0.60
N ALA A 58 8.15 -0.69 -0.43
CA ALA A 58 9.47 -0.38 -1.01
C ALA A 58 10.38 0.34 0.00
N CYS A 59 9.79 1.01 0.98
CA CYS A 59 10.47 1.63 2.12
C CYS A 59 10.59 0.70 3.34
N VAL A 60 10.20 -0.57 3.19
CA VAL A 60 10.23 -1.60 4.26
C VAL A 60 9.22 -1.30 5.39
N ALA A 61 8.20 -0.50 5.12
CA ALA A 61 7.08 -0.31 6.03
C ALA A 61 6.02 -1.39 5.77
N PRO A 62 5.71 -2.24 6.77
CA PRO A 62 4.64 -3.23 6.62
C PRO A 62 3.28 -2.53 6.50
N VAL A 63 2.35 -3.19 5.81
CA VAL A 63 1.04 -2.62 5.50
C VAL A 63 -0.05 -3.29 6.34
N ILE A 64 -0.97 -2.50 6.87
CA ILE A 64 -2.25 -2.97 7.41
C ILE A 64 -3.31 -2.61 6.38
N ALA A 65 -3.85 -3.59 5.67
CA ALA A 65 -4.75 -3.35 4.55
C ALA A 65 -6.15 -3.95 4.77
N TYR A 66 -7.17 -3.26 4.30
CA TYR A 66 -8.48 -3.89 4.11
C TYR A 66 -8.37 -4.94 3.00
N ALA A 67 -8.92 -6.14 3.26
CA ALA A 67 -8.79 -7.29 2.36
C ALA A 67 -9.74 -7.20 1.16
N ALA A 68 -9.58 -6.17 0.32
CA ALA A 68 -10.37 -5.93 -0.88
C ALA A 68 -9.54 -5.23 -1.97
N GLY A 69 -10.03 -5.28 -3.20
CA GLY A 69 -9.44 -4.60 -4.36
C GLY A 69 -7.97 -4.93 -4.58
N GLY A 70 -7.22 -3.96 -5.06
CA GLY A 70 -5.80 -4.08 -5.41
C GLY A 70 -4.88 -4.38 -4.24
N ALA A 71 -5.31 -4.16 -2.99
CA ALA A 71 -4.54 -4.56 -1.82
C ALA A 71 -4.24 -6.07 -1.80
N LEU A 72 -5.16 -6.91 -2.31
CA LEU A 72 -4.97 -8.36 -2.41
C LEU A 72 -3.87 -8.77 -3.40
N GLU A 73 -3.51 -7.89 -4.32
CA GLU A 73 -2.42 -8.11 -5.28
C GLU A 73 -1.10 -7.50 -4.80
N THR A 74 -1.19 -6.35 -4.13
CA THR A 74 -0.04 -5.51 -3.77
C THR A 74 0.50 -5.73 -2.36
N VAL A 75 -0.22 -6.45 -1.51
CA VAL A 75 0.20 -6.81 -0.15
C VAL A 75 0.22 -8.33 0.00
N THR A 76 1.12 -8.86 0.80
CA THR A 76 1.21 -10.28 1.14
C THR A 76 1.34 -10.46 2.65
N GLU A 77 1.10 -11.66 3.16
CA GLU A 77 1.29 -11.98 4.60
C GLU A 77 2.73 -11.79 5.08
N GLN A 78 3.71 -11.75 4.16
CA GLN A 78 5.12 -11.48 4.46
C GLN A 78 5.44 -9.99 4.48
N THR A 79 4.52 -9.13 3.98
CA THR A 79 4.74 -7.68 3.88
C THR A 79 3.65 -6.87 4.57
N GLY A 80 2.64 -7.54 5.15
CA GLY A 80 1.55 -6.84 5.83
C GLY A 80 0.57 -7.76 6.52
N ILE A 81 -0.51 -7.18 6.98
CA ILE A 81 -1.63 -7.82 7.66
C ILE A 81 -2.92 -7.35 7.01
N PHE A 82 -3.85 -8.27 6.82
CA PHE A 82 -5.18 -7.97 6.30
C PHE A 82 -6.24 -7.97 7.40
N PHE A 83 -7.18 -7.04 7.32
CA PHE A 83 -8.42 -7.11 8.07
C PHE A 83 -9.62 -7.27 7.14
N GLN A 84 -10.59 -8.10 7.55
CA GLN A 84 -11.69 -8.55 6.70
C GLN A 84 -12.96 -7.69 6.82
N GLN A 85 -13.11 -6.97 7.92
CA GLN A 85 -14.26 -6.14 8.19
C GLN A 85 -13.82 -4.68 8.26
N GLN A 86 -14.34 -3.86 7.36
CA GLN A 86 -14.02 -2.42 7.30
C GLN A 86 -14.74 -1.67 8.44
N THR A 87 -14.35 -2.02 9.66
CA THR A 87 -14.85 -1.45 10.91
C THR A 87 -13.70 -1.00 11.82
N GLU A 88 -14.01 -0.16 12.79
CA GLU A 88 -13.03 0.28 13.79
C GLU A 88 -12.43 -0.90 14.56
N GLU A 89 -13.26 -1.89 14.93
CA GLU A 89 -12.81 -3.08 15.63
C GLU A 89 -11.94 -3.99 14.74
N GLY A 90 -12.28 -4.10 13.45
CA GLY A 90 -11.49 -4.85 12.48
C GLY A 90 -10.10 -4.27 12.32
N LEU A 91 -10.01 -2.96 12.13
CA LEU A 91 -8.74 -2.24 12.04
C LEU A 91 -7.97 -2.29 13.38
N GLY A 92 -8.65 -2.09 14.51
CA GLY A 92 -8.02 -2.14 15.84
C GLY A 92 -7.31 -3.46 16.09
N ARG A 93 -7.98 -4.59 15.80
CA ARG A 93 -7.37 -5.93 15.91
C ARG A 93 -6.16 -6.11 14.99
N ALA A 94 -6.22 -5.59 13.78
CA ALA A 94 -5.08 -5.66 12.85
C ALA A 94 -3.89 -4.83 13.32
N VAL A 95 -4.14 -3.69 13.97
CA VAL A 95 -3.07 -2.89 14.61
C VAL A 95 -2.44 -3.66 15.78
N GLU A 96 -3.22 -4.29 16.64
CA GLU A 96 -2.72 -5.12 17.74
C GLU A 96 -1.89 -6.32 17.22
N GLU A 97 -2.37 -6.97 16.16
CA GLU A 97 -1.63 -8.05 15.49
C GLU A 97 -0.31 -7.53 14.91
N MET A 98 -0.31 -6.34 14.28
CA MET A 98 0.89 -5.72 13.75
C MET A 98 1.94 -5.46 14.83
N GLU A 99 1.55 -4.98 16.00
CA GLU A 99 2.46 -4.77 17.13
C GLU A 99 3.15 -6.07 17.56
N THR A 100 2.42 -7.18 17.53
CA THR A 100 2.95 -8.50 17.89
C THR A 100 3.87 -9.07 16.80
N ARG A 101 3.52 -8.90 15.54
CA ARG A 101 4.23 -9.48 14.37
C ARG A 101 5.34 -8.61 13.82
N HIS A 102 5.43 -7.36 14.22
CA HIS A 102 6.32 -6.35 13.61
C HIS A 102 7.78 -6.83 13.46
N SER A 103 8.33 -7.48 14.48
CA SER A 103 9.71 -7.99 14.46
C SER A 103 9.93 -9.20 13.52
N GLY A 104 8.86 -9.81 13.05
CA GLY A 104 8.90 -10.97 12.14
C GLY A 104 9.03 -10.60 10.67
N PHE A 105 8.78 -9.35 10.29
CA PHE A 105 8.91 -8.91 8.90
C PHE A 105 10.37 -8.79 8.49
N LYS A 106 10.72 -9.35 7.33
CA LYS A 106 12.09 -9.41 6.83
C LYS A 106 12.30 -8.51 5.62
N LEU A 107 13.39 -7.78 5.62
CA LEU A 107 13.78 -6.90 4.50
C LEU A 107 13.78 -7.63 3.14
N GLU A 108 14.19 -8.89 3.13
CA GLU A 108 14.26 -9.69 1.90
C GLU A 108 12.88 -9.92 1.27
N ASP A 109 11.85 -10.14 2.10
CA ASP A 109 10.49 -10.36 1.63
C ASP A 109 9.93 -9.11 0.96
N PHE A 110 10.16 -7.93 1.55
CA PHE A 110 9.79 -6.65 0.94
C PHE A 110 10.49 -6.44 -0.41
N ARG A 111 11.80 -6.64 -0.46
CA ARG A 111 12.58 -6.49 -1.69
C ARG A 111 12.12 -7.44 -2.80
N LYS A 112 11.93 -8.71 -2.45
CA LYS A 112 11.45 -9.73 -3.38
C LYS A 112 10.06 -9.39 -3.91
N HIS A 113 9.16 -8.99 -3.02
CA HIS A 113 7.78 -8.66 -3.38
C HIS A 113 7.72 -7.40 -4.25
N THR A 114 8.30 -6.28 -3.81
CA THR A 114 8.22 -5.00 -4.52
C THR A 114 8.96 -4.99 -5.87
N SER A 115 10.00 -5.83 -6.03
CA SER A 115 10.70 -5.97 -7.33
C SER A 115 9.79 -6.43 -8.47
N ARG A 116 8.71 -7.15 -8.15
CA ARG A 116 7.70 -7.58 -9.13
C ARG A 116 6.95 -6.42 -9.77
N PHE A 117 6.90 -5.28 -9.11
CA PHE A 117 6.22 -4.06 -9.53
C PHE A 117 7.20 -2.98 -10.01
N SER A 118 8.43 -3.39 -10.36
CA SER A 118 9.45 -2.46 -10.83
C SER A 118 9.10 -1.89 -12.19
N ARG A 119 9.48 -0.61 -12.42
CA ARG A 119 9.29 0.07 -13.70
C ARG A 119 9.93 -0.68 -14.88
N LYS A 120 11.06 -1.36 -14.63
CA LYS A 120 11.74 -2.18 -15.63
C LYS A 120 10.85 -3.34 -16.07
N ARG A 121 10.36 -4.13 -15.11
CA ARG A 121 9.49 -5.28 -15.38
C ARG A 121 8.19 -4.86 -16.07
N TYR A 122 7.54 -3.81 -15.59
CA TYR A 122 6.34 -3.27 -16.23
C TYR A 122 6.57 -2.95 -17.70
N ARG A 123 7.69 -2.30 -18.01
CA ARG A 123 8.03 -1.94 -19.41
C ARG A 123 8.23 -3.18 -20.27
N GLU A 124 9.00 -4.16 -19.80
CA GLU A 124 9.26 -5.41 -20.51
C GLU A 124 7.97 -6.21 -20.76
N GLU A 125 7.12 -6.35 -19.77
CA GLU A 125 5.84 -7.05 -19.88
C GLU A 125 4.86 -6.31 -20.81
N MET A 126 4.81 -4.98 -20.74
CA MET A 126 3.96 -4.17 -21.61
C MET A 126 4.40 -4.23 -23.07
N GLU A 127 5.70 -4.14 -23.35
CA GLU A 127 6.25 -4.30 -24.69
C GLU A 127 5.89 -5.67 -25.28
N THR A 128 6.02 -6.73 -24.50
CA THR A 128 5.66 -8.10 -24.89
C THR A 128 4.16 -8.21 -25.18
N ALA A 129 3.31 -7.71 -24.28
CA ALA A 129 1.86 -7.77 -24.43
C ALA A 129 1.36 -7.02 -25.67
N ILE A 130 1.94 -5.83 -25.94
CA ILE A 130 1.62 -5.04 -27.14
C ILE A 130 2.03 -5.80 -28.41
N TYR A 131 3.24 -6.36 -28.42
CA TYR A 131 3.75 -7.08 -29.58
C TYR A 131 2.93 -8.34 -29.90
N GLU A 132 2.62 -9.14 -28.88
CA GLU A 132 1.79 -10.34 -29.03
C GLU A 132 0.34 -10.00 -29.44
N GLY A 133 -0.22 -8.92 -28.87
CA GLY A 133 -1.53 -8.42 -29.27
C GLY A 133 -1.58 -7.97 -30.74
N TYR A 134 -0.53 -7.29 -31.19
CA TYR A 134 -0.40 -6.88 -32.61
C TYR A 134 -0.29 -8.07 -33.54
N LEU A 135 0.49 -9.10 -33.21
CA LEU A 135 0.61 -10.30 -34.00
C LEU A 135 -0.72 -11.03 -34.17
N ARG A 136 -1.46 -11.23 -33.07
CA ARG A 136 -2.80 -11.85 -33.12
C ARG A 136 -3.77 -11.08 -34.00
N TRP A 137 -3.83 -9.75 -33.80
CA TRP A 137 -4.69 -8.90 -34.64
C TRP A 137 -4.36 -9.00 -36.13
N ARG A 138 -3.07 -9.08 -36.48
CA ARG A 138 -2.61 -9.20 -37.88
C ARG A 138 -2.99 -10.56 -38.50
N GLU A 139 -3.03 -11.64 -37.71
CA GLU A 139 -3.40 -12.98 -38.17
C GLU A 139 -4.91 -13.13 -38.39
N GLU A 140 -5.72 -12.36 -37.65
CA GLU A 140 -7.18 -12.37 -37.74
C GLU A 140 -7.73 -11.39 -38.80
N SER A 141 -6.90 -10.52 -39.34
CA SER A 141 -7.26 -9.49 -40.32
C SER A 141 -6.89 -9.88 -41.75
#